data_8073b6dfbf7cb115f1adb8b8cabd5839
#
_entry.id   8073b6dfbf7cb115f1adb8b8cabd5839
#
_cell.length_a   1.000
_cell.length_b   1.000
_cell.length_c   1.000
_cell.angle_alpha   90.00
_cell.angle_beta   90.00
_cell.angle_gamma   90.00
#
_symmetry.space_group_name_H-M   'P 1'
#
loop_
_entity.id
_entity.type
_entity.pdbx_description
1 polymer ?
#
loop_
_entity_poly.entity_id
_entity_poly.type
_entity_poly.pdbx_seq_one_letter_code
_entity_poly.pdbx_strand_id
1 'polypeptide(L)'
;TSTVAMEMSPYKFDSKGGFGKMPWIHKAINPDLYRGPYKYGDANAGKKYAADVQRIIKKKKKEGKAPAVFICETLLGVGGQIPLPENYLKTTYEYVRAAGGVCIADEVQVGFGRIGDHFWGFELQNVVPDIVVLGKPIGNGHPLAAVIVTNEIADAFNNGMEYFNTFGGNPVSMTAGLAVLDVIQEEEMQQHALEVGNHL
;
A
#
# COMPACT_ATOMS: atom_id res chain seq x y z
N THR A 1 -1.37 -14.33 -8.28
CA THR A 1 -0.16 -13.48 -8.32
C THR A 1 0.33 -13.39 -9.75
N SER A 2 0.38 -12.19 -10.32
CA SER A 2 0.91 -11.96 -11.67
C SER A 2 2.43 -11.92 -11.66
N THR A 3 3.06 -12.08 -12.84
CA THR A 3 4.52 -11.95 -13.00
C THR A 3 5.01 -10.59 -12.50
N VAL A 4 4.33 -9.51 -12.87
CA VAL A 4 4.67 -8.15 -12.44
C VAL A 4 4.63 -8.01 -10.92
N ALA A 5 3.61 -8.56 -10.25
CA ALA A 5 3.51 -8.52 -8.79
C ALA A 5 4.65 -9.31 -8.11
N MET A 6 5.08 -10.42 -8.70
CA MET A 6 6.24 -11.17 -8.21
C MET A 6 7.55 -10.40 -8.40
N GLU A 7 7.72 -9.77 -9.55
CA GLU A 7 8.89 -8.95 -9.86
C GLU A 7 9.01 -7.71 -8.97
N MET A 8 7.89 -7.13 -8.57
CA MET A 8 7.84 -5.95 -7.68
C MET A 8 8.09 -6.30 -6.21
N SER A 9 7.84 -7.54 -5.78
CA SER A 9 7.87 -7.91 -4.37
C SER A 9 9.28 -8.19 -3.87
N PRO A 10 9.82 -7.40 -2.93
CA PRO A 10 11.10 -7.69 -2.28
C PRO A 10 11.12 -9.07 -1.61
N TYR A 11 10.00 -9.50 -1.08
CA TYR A 11 9.83 -10.84 -0.52
C TYR A 11 10.18 -11.95 -1.52
N LYS A 12 9.89 -11.73 -2.80
CA LYS A 12 10.17 -12.71 -3.85
C LYS A 12 11.57 -12.60 -4.41
N PHE A 13 12.03 -11.41 -4.75
CA PHE A 13 13.32 -11.25 -5.42
C PHE A 13 14.52 -11.24 -4.45
N ASP A 14 14.35 -10.84 -3.17
CA ASP A 14 15.42 -10.83 -2.16
C ASP A 14 15.49 -12.15 -1.35
N SER A 15 14.50 -13.04 -1.46
CA SER A 15 14.44 -14.30 -0.72
C SER A 15 15.43 -15.34 -1.29
N LYS A 16 15.76 -16.34 -0.46
CA LYS A 16 16.59 -17.48 -0.89
C LYS A 16 15.95 -18.17 -2.11
N GLY A 17 16.70 -18.30 -3.18
CA GLY A 17 16.22 -18.83 -4.47
C GLY A 17 15.49 -17.78 -5.32
N GLY A 18 15.48 -16.52 -4.90
CA GLY A 18 14.96 -15.42 -5.72
C GLY A 18 15.86 -15.12 -6.92
N PHE A 19 15.26 -14.59 -7.98
CA PHE A 19 15.96 -14.28 -9.24
C PHE A 19 16.55 -12.86 -9.28
N GLY A 20 16.58 -12.17 -8.16
CA GLY A 20 17.05 -10.80 -8.04
C GLY A 20 16.01 -9.76 -8.48
N LYS A 21 16.35 -8.51 -8.26
CA LYS A 21 15.49 -7.36 -8.54
C LYS A 21 15.53 -6.97 -10.02
N MET A 22 14.36 -6.76 -10.62
CA MET A 22 14.28 -6.25 -11.99
C MET A 22 14.88 -4.84 -12.12
N PRO A 23 15.49 -4.48 -13.28
CA PRO A 23 16.17 -3.19 -13.47
C PRO A 23 15.25 -1.96 -13.27
N TRP A 24 13.95 -2.12 -13.52
CA TRP A 24 12.96 -1.05 -13.38
C TRP A 24 12.41 -0.91 -11.95
N ILE A 25 12.70 -1.87 -11.04
CA ILE A 25 12.34 -1.81 -9.63
C ILE A 25 13.41 -1.07 -8.82
N HIS A 26 12.99 -0.15 -8.00
CA HIS A 26 13.87 0.62 -7.11
C HIS A 26 13.40 0.44 -5.67
N LYS A 27 14.15 -0.35 -4.89
CA LYS A 27 13.83 -0.59 -3.48
C LYS A 27 14.37 0.54 -2.62
N ALA A 28 13.49 1.18 -1.85
CA ALA A 28 13.85 2.12 -0.79
C ALA A 28 14.17 1.36 0.52
N ILE A 29 14.83 2.04 1.45
CA ILE A 29 15.10 1.51 2.78
C ILE A 29 13.76 1.26 3.50
N ASN A 30 13.63 0.10 4.12
CA ASN A 30 12.48 -0.25 4.95
C ASN A 30 12.36 0.73 6.12
N PRO A 31 11.22 1.41 6.29
CA PRO A 31 11.02 2.39 7.36
C PRO A 31 10.73 1.73 8.71
N ASP A 32 11.68 0.95 9.21
CA ASP A 32 11.62 0.17 10.44
C ASP A 32 12.38 0.91 11.56
N LEU A 33 11.63 1.41 12.56
CA LEU A 33 12.18 2.14 13.70
C LEU A 33 12.94 1.22 14.68
N TYR A 34 12.76 -0.08 14.60
CA TYR A 34 13.46 -1.05 15.47
C TYR A 34 14.77 -1.54 14.84
N ARG A 35 14.73 -2.02 13.61
CA ARG A 35 15.90 -2.61 12.93
C ARG A 35 16.62 -1.66 11.98
N GLY A 36 15.90 -0.67 11.44
CA GLY A 36 16.43 0.26 10.44
C GLY A 36 17.45 1.26 11.00
N PRO A 37 18.01 2.12 10.15
CA PRO A 37 19.03 3.10 10.55
C PRO A 37 18.51 4.24 11.42
N TYR A 38 17.21 4.59 11.35
CA TYR A 38 16.59 5.61 12.17
C TYR A 38 15.63 4.96 13.17
N LYS A 39 15.79 5.25 14.45
CA LYS A 39 15.22 4.51 15.56
C LYS A 39 14.05 5.23 16.22
N TYR A 40 13.36 4.50 17.09
CA TYR A 40 12.39 5.10 18.02
C TYR A 40 13.02 6.28 18.76
N GLY A 41 12.24 7.32 18.99
CA GLY A 41 12.70 8.56 19.64
C GLY A 41 13.27 9.62 18.67
N ASP A 42 13.53 9.28 17.41
CA ASP A 42 13.90 10.25 16.39
C ASP A 42 12.63 10.85 15.76
N ALA A 43 12.21 12.02 16.19
CA ALA A 43 11.04 12.74 15.68
C ALA A 43 11.06 13.00 14.16
N ASN A 44 12.22 12.92 13.53
CA ASN A 44 12.39 13.10 12.10
C ASN A 44 12.61 11.79 11.33
N ALA A 45 12.47 10.64 11.97
CA ALA A 45 12.72 9.34 11.34
C ALA A 45 11.94 9.18 10.03
N GLY A 46 10.65 9.46 10.01
CA GLY A 46 9.82 9.35 8.80
C GLY A 46 10.34 10.20 7.63
N LYS A 47 10.70 11.45 7.90
CA LYS A 47 11.30 12.33 6.88
C LYS A 47 12.66 11.83 6.40
N LYS A 48 13.47 11.26 7.29
CA LYS A 48 14.76 10.67 6.94
C LYS A 48 14.62 9.43 6.07
N TYR A 49 13.65 8.56 6.38
CA TYR A 49 13.31 7.43 5.50
C TYR A 49 12.77 7.90 4.15
N ALA A 50 11.90 8.91 4.12
CA ALA A 50 11.39 9.49 2.87
C ALA A 50 12.50 10.14 2.03
N ALA A 51 13.55 10.67 2.66
CA ALA A 51 14.71 11.22 1.94
C ALA A 51 15.46 10.15 1.11
N ASP A 52 15.43 8.88 1.48
CA ASP A 52 15.97 7.80 0.65
C ASP A 52 15.16 7.63 -0.64
N VAL A 53 13.83 7.67 -0.55
CA VAL A 53 12.96 7.66 -1.74
C VAL A 53 13.28 8.86 -2.63
N GLN A 54 13.42 10.07 -2.06
CA GLN A 54 13.80 11.27 -2.81
C GLN A 54 15.16 11.10 -3.51
N ARG A 55 16.15 10.50 -2.83
CA ARG A 55 17.46 10.21 -3.40
C ARG A 55 17.37 9.30 -4.64
N ILE A 56 16.54 8.27 -4.55
CA ILE A 56 16.28 7.35 -5.68
C ILE A 56 15.64 8.11 -6.83
N ILE A 57 14.60 8.89 -6.56
CA ILE A 57 13.90 9.70 -7.57
C ILE A 57 14.88 10.66 -8.27
N LYS A 58 15.67 11.43 -7.50
CA LYS A 58 16.66 12.37 -8.05
C LYS A 58 17.68 11.68 -8.93
N LYS A 59 18.20 10.52 -8.50
CA LYS A 59 19.15 9.71 -9.28
C LYS A 59 18.51 9.28 -10.60
N LYS A 60 17.31 8.69 -10.55
CA LYS A 60 16.65 8.15 -11.74
C LYS A 60 16.16 9.24 -12.70
N LYS A 61 15.74 10.37 -12.18
CA LYS A 61 15.40 11.53 -13.01
C LYS A 61 16.60 12.04 -13.82
N LYS A 62 17.81 12.06 -13.23
CA LYS A 62 19.06 12.38 -13.97
C LYS A 62 19.37 11.39 -15.08
N GLU A 63 18.95 10.13 -14.93
CA GLU A 63 19.12 9.07 -15.93
C GLU A 63 17.99 9.09 -17.01
N GLY A 64 17.06 10.06 -16.95
CA GLY A 64 15.88 10.12 -17.81
C GLY A 64 14.85 9.01 -17.54
N LYS A 65 14.89 8.41 -16.36
CA LYS A 65 14.08 7.24 -15.94
C LYS A 65 13.41 7.48 -14.60
N ALA A 66 12.75 8.64 -14.43
CA ALA A 66 12.01 8.92 -13.20
C ALA A 66 11.02 7.80 -12.88
N PRO A 67 10.94 7.32 -11.62
CA PRO A 67 9.94 6.34 -11.23
C PRO A 67 8.52 6.87 -11.44
N ALA A 68 7.68 6.08 -12.10
CA ALA A 68 6.29 6.43 -12.37
C ALA A 68 5.37 6.11 -11.18
N VAL A 69 5.78 5.17 -10.33
CA VAL A 69 4.94 4.63 -9.25
C VAL A 69 5.75 4.44 -7.98
N PHE A 70 5.16 4.80 -6.85
CA PHE A 70 5.56 4.35 -5.52
C PHE A 70 4.46 3.45 -4.95
N ILE A 71 4.84 2.27 -4.44
CA ILE A 71 3.92 1.35 -3.75
C ILE A 71 4.48 0.97 -2.40
N CYS A 72 3.63 0.97 -1.39
CA CYS A 72 3.99 0.56 -0.03
C CYS A 72 2.76 0.02 0.69
N GLU A 73 2.95 -1.03 1.51
CA GLU A 73 1.97 -1.37 2.55
C GLU A 73 1.89 -0.19 3.54
N THR A 74 0.70 0.18 3.96
CA THR A 74 0.48 1.30 4.90
C THR A 74 0.83 0.96 6.35
N LEU A 75 1.00 -0.32 6.62
CA LEU A 75 1.68 -0.95 7.74
C LEU A 75 2.37 -2.18 7.17
N LEU A 76 3.67 -2.34 7.39
CA LEU A 76 4.44 -3.43 6.78
C LEU A 76 4.08 -4.76 7.42
N GLY A 77 3.10 -5.47 6.85
CA GLY A 77 2.58 -6.72 7.39
C GLY A 77 3.58 -7.87 7.26
N VAL A 78 4.00 -8.18 6.03
CA VAL A 78 4.96 -9.26 5.75
C VAL A 78 6.34 -8.97 6.35
N GLY A 79 6.70 -7.71 6.50
CA GLY A 79 7.96 -7.27 7.11
C GLY A 79 8.06 -7.51 8.62
N GLY A 80 6.95 -7.82 9.30
CA GLY A 80 6.89 -8.09 10.74
C GLY A 80 5.93 -7.23 11.54
N GLN A 81 4.84 -6.76 10.94
CA GLN A 81 3.84 -5.89 11.55
C GLN A 81 4.47 -4.58 12.05
N ILE A 82 5.11 -3.87 11.14
CA ILE A 82 5.89 -2.67 11.45
C ILE A 82 5.07 -1.43 11.09
N PRO A 83 4.64 -0.62 12.09
CA PRO A 83 4.02 0.67 11.85
C PRO A 83 4.99 1.62 11.14
N LEU A 84 4.49 2.37 10.17
CA LEU A 84 5.30 3.36 9.48
C LEU A 84 5.62 4.55 10.40
N PRO A 85 6.84 5.11 10.34
CA PRO A 85 7.18 6.32 11.09
C PRO A 85 6.28 7.49 10.68
N GLU A 86 5.95 8.33 11.64
CA GLU A 86 5.14 9.53 11.40
C GLU A 86 5.70 10.39 10.25
N ASN A 87 4.82 10.91 9.40
CA ASN A 87 5.16 11.70 8.22
C ASN A 87 5.94 10.96 7.10
N TYR A 88 6.12 9.65 7.18
CA TYR A 88 6.83 8.90 6.12
C TYR A 88 6.06 8.93 4.79
N LEU A 89 4.80 8.47 4.79
CA LEU A 89 3.99 8.47 3.55
C LEU A 89 3.71 9.88 3.07
N LYS A 90 3.38 10.81 3.98
CA LYS A 90 3.12 12.20 3.62
C LYS A 90 4.27 12.81 2.82
N THR A 91 5.47 12.75 3.38
CA THR A 91 6.67 13.29 2.74
C THR A 91 7.04 12.53 1.46
N THR A 92 6.87 11.20 1.46
CA THR A 92 7.15 10.36 0.29
C THR A 92 6.21 10.70 -0.87
N TYR A 93 4.91 10.83 -0.61
CA TYR A 93 3.91 11.16 -1.64
C TYR A 93 4.17 12.52 -2.26
N GLU A 94 4.56 13.52 -1.46
CA GLU A 94 4.98 14.83 -1.96
C GLU A 94 6.15 14.69 -2.95
N TYR A 95 7.17 13.92 -2.64
CA TYR A 95 8.33 13.73 -3.53
C TYR A 95 7.98 12.97 -4.81
N VAL A 96 7.14 11.93 -4.71
CA VAL A 96 6.72 11.12 -5.86
C VAL A 96 5.88 11.95 -6.81
N ARG A 97 4.85 12.65 -6.30
CA ARG A 97 3.97 13.50 -7.11
C ARG A 97 4.71 14.68 -7.74
N ALA A 98 5.64 15.31 -7.02
CA ALA A 98 6.50 16.35 -7.57
C ALA A 98 7.43 15.83 -8.70
N ALA A 99 7.63 14.53 -8.80
CA ALA A 99 8.37 13.90 -9.89
C ALA A 99 7.48 13.44 -11.04
N GLY A 100 6.15 13.60 -10.94
CA GLY A 100 5.16 13.15 -11.93
C GLY A 100 4.70 11.70 -11.74
N GLY A 101 5.03 11.09 -10.62
CA GLY A 101 4.60 9.72 -10.29
C GLY A 101 3.30 9.67 -9.49
N VAL A 102 2.72 8.47 -9.38
CA VAL A 102 1.52 8.17 -8.59
C VAL A 102 1.86 7.30 -7.38
N CYS A 103 1.03 7.39 -6.34
CA CYS A 103 1.22 6.70 -5.07
C CYS A 103 0.14 5.63 -4.89
N ILE A 104 0.57 4.39 -4.66
CA ILE A 104 -0.29 3.24 -4.41
C ILE A 104 -0.19 2.87 -2.93
N ALA A 105 -1.33 2.86 -2.24
CA ALA A 105 -1.44 2.28 -0.92
C ALA A 105 -1.83 0.80 -1.04
N ASP A 106 -1.00 -0.08 -0.52
CA ASP A 106 -1.34 -1.49 -0.37
C ASP A 106 -2.08 -1.69 0.96
N GLU A 107 -3.40 -1.74 0.87
CA GLU A 107 -4.33 -1.99 1.99
C GLU A 107 -4.78 -3.45 2.07
N VAL A 108 -4.14 -4.33 1.30
CA VAL A 108 -4.51 -5.75 1.19
C VAL A 108 -4.52 -6.47 2.54
N GLN A 109 -3.74 -6.02 3.52
CA GLN A 109 -3.70 -6.62 4.84
C GLN A 109 -4.22 -5.72 5.95
N VAL A 110 -4.18 -4.42 5.77
CA VAL A 110 -4.39 -3.42 6.83
C VAL A 110 -5.76 -2.77 6.78
N GLY A 111 -6.36 -2.65 5.62
CA GLY A 111 -7.66 -2.02 5.43
C GLY A 111 -8.82 -2.71 6.16
N PHE A 112 -10.00 -2.13 6.02
CA PHE A 112 -11.26 -2.61 6.61
C PHE A 112 -11.31 -2.50 8.14
N GLY A 113 -10.84 -1.36 8.69
CA GLY A 113 -10.96 -1.06 10.12
C GLY A 113 -10.04 -1.85 11.04
N ARG A 114 -9.10 -2.62 10.48
CA ARG A 114 -8.22 -3.54 11.23
C ARG A 114 -7.30 -2.82 12.22
N ILE A 115 -6.96 -1.56 11.96
CA ILE A 115 -6.12 -0.73 12.83
C ILE A 115 -6.90 0.00 13.94
N GLY A 116 -8.22 -0.10 13.96
CA GLY A 116 -9.07 0.48 14.99
C GLY A 116 -9.37 1.97 14.79
N ASP A 117 -8.38 2.84 14.89
CA ASP A 117 -8.56 4.30 14.80
C ASP A 117 -9.16 4.76 13.46
N HIS A 118 -8.80 4.09 12.37
CA HIS A 118 -9.21 4.43 11.01
C HIS A 118 -9.65 3.20 10.22
N PHE A 119 -10.43 3.42 9.17
CA PHE A 119 -10.85 2.34 8.28
C PHE A 119 -9.73 1.89 7.34
N TRP A 120 -8.88 2.84 6.91
CA TRP A 120 -7.72 2.61 6.06
C TRP A 120 -6.41 2.95 6.76
N GLY A 121 -5.38 2.14 6.55
CA GLY A 121 -4.06 2.36 7.16
C GLY A 121 -3.37 3.65 6.71
N PHE A 122 -3.61 4.12 5.47
CA PHE A 122 -3.03 5.38 4.99
C PHE A 122 -3.53 6.61 5.76
N GLU A 123 -4.70 6.53 6.39
CA GLU A 123 -5.26 7.64 7.17
C GLU A 123 -4.41 7.96 8.40
N LEU A 124 -3.70 6.98 8.97
CA LEU A 124 -2.72 7.21 10.05
C LEU A 124 -1.61 8.20 9.67
N GLN A 125 -1.34 8.35 8.39
CA GLN A 125 -0.31 9.25 7.88
C GLN A 125 -0.88 10.56 7.32
N ASN A 126 -2.21 10.79 7.47
CA ASN A 126 -2.92 11.95 6.94
C ASN A 126 -2.68 12.18 5.43
N VAL A 127 -2.76 11.12 4.65
CA VAL A 127 -2.58 11.14 3.19
C VAL A 127 -3.77 10.50 2.49
N VAL A 128 -3.97 10.88 1.22
CA VAL A 128 -4.86 10.18 0.30
C VAL A 128 -4.01 9.65 -0.85
N PRO A 129 -3.94 8.33 -1.08
CA PRO A 129 -3.22 7.75 -2.19
C PRO A 129 -3.96 7.99 -3.52
N ASP A 130 -3.25 7.83 -4.63
CA ASP A 130 -3.84 7.93 -5.97
C ASP A 130 -4.52 6.61 -6.37
N ILE A 131 -4.00 5.50 -5.83
CA ILE A 131 -4.50 4.14 -6.03
C ILE A 131 -4.52 3.41 -4.70
N VAL A 132 -5.60 2.69 -4.41
CA VAL A 132 -5.71 1.77 -3.26
C VAL A 132 -5.92 0.35 -3.76
N VAL A 133 -5.10 -0.58 -3.28
CA VAL A 133 -5.22 -2.01 -3.60
C VAL A 133 -5.82 -2.75 -2.41
N LEU A 134 -6.89 -3.51 -2.66
CA LEU A 134 -7.66 -4.25 -1.67
C LEU A 134 -7.63 -5.75 -1.95
N GLY A 135 -7.66 -6.53 -0.89
CA GLY A 135 -7.73 -7.99 -0.95
C GLY A 135 -8.04 -8.56 0.42
N LYS A 136 -7.72 -9.81 0.66
CA LYS A 136 -7.86 -10.54 1.93
C LYS A 136 -9.16 -10.24 2.70
N PRO A 137 -9.21 -9.22 3.61
CA PRO A 137 -10.39 -8.95 4.43
C PRO A 137 -11.64 -8.59 3.62
N ILE A 138 -11.51 -7.98 2.43
CA ILE A 138 -12.67 -7.60 1.61
C ILE A 138 -13.62 -8.76 1.31
N GLY A 139 -13.11 -9.98 1.23
CA GLY A 139 -13.91 -11.18 0.98
C GLY A 139 -14.05 -12.09 2.20
N ASN A 140 -13.34 -11.80 3.31
CA ASN A 140 -13.32 -12.62 4.53
C ASN A 140 -13.23 -14.14 4.26
N GLY A 141 -12.27 -14.54 3.42
CA GLY A 141 -12.06 -15.93 3.00
C GLY A 141 -12.62 -16.24 1.61
N HIS A 142 -13.59 -15.47 1.09
CA HIS A 142 -14.00 -15.56 -0.30
C HIS A 142 -12.99 -14.84 -1.20
N PRO A 143 -12.59 -15.41 -2.37
CA PRO A 143 -11.64 -14.76 -3.28
C PRO A 143 -12.22 -13.47 -3.87
N LEU A 144 -11.82 -12.33 -3.33
CA LEU A 144 -12.23 -11.02 -3.77
C LEU A 144 -11.06 -10.04 -3.64
N ALA A 145 -10.89 -9.19 -4.64
CA ALA A 145 -9.93 -8.09 -4.64
C ALA A 145 -10.53 -6.91 -5.40
N ALA A 146 -10.04 -5.72 -5.10
CA ALA A 146 -10.43 -4.51 -5.79
C ALA A 146 -9.25 -3.54 -5.90
N VAL A 147 -9.34 -2.66 -6.89
CA VAL A 147 -8.46 -1.51 -7.05
C VAL A 147 -9.33 -0.26 -7.15
N ILE A 148 -9.08 0.70 -6.27
CA ILE A 148 -9.75 2.01 -6.27
C ILE A 148 -8.75 3.03 -6.78
N VAL A 149 -9.18 3.90 -7.68
CA VAL A 149 -8.33 4.92 -8.30
C VAL A 149 -9.02 6.28 -8.30
N THR A 150 -8.24 7.35 -8.44
CA THR A 150 -8.81 8.68 -8.69
C THR A 150 -9.46 8.76 -10.07
N ASN A 151 -10.34 9.75 -10.27
CA ASN A 151 -11.02 9.93 -11.56
C ASN A 151 -10.03 10.16 -12.70
N GLU A 152 -8.96 10.92 -12.48
CA GLU A 152 -7.91 11.20 -13.47
C GLU A 152 -7.22 9.91 -13.94
N ILE A 153 -6.99 8.96 -13.03
CA ILE A 153 -6.38 7.67 -13.38
C ILE A 153 -7.41 6.80 -14.11
N ALA A 154 -8.66 6.80 -13.68
CA ALA A 154 -9.74 6.07 -14.36
C ALA A 154 -9.93 6.57 -15.80
N ASP A 155 -9.95 7.89 -16.00
CA ASP A 155 -10.09 8.51 -17.31
C ASP A 155 -8.89 8.19 -18.23
N ALA A 156 -7.67 8.23 -17.68
CA ALA A 156 -6.47 7.85 -18.42
C ALA A 156 -6.43 6.35 -18.77
N PHE A 157 -7.00 5.50 -17.94
CA PHE A 157 -7.11 4.07 -18.21
C PHE A 157 -8.15 3.76 -19.28
N ASN A 158 -9.21 4.58 -19.38
CA ASN A 158 -10.25 4.47 -20.40
C ASN A 158 -9.76 5.04 -21.76
N ASN A 159 -8.73 4.42 -22.32
CA ASN A 159 -8.00 4.88 -23.51
C ASN A 159 -8.50 4.25 -24.82
N GLY A 160 -9.68 3.61 -24.81
CA GLY A 160 -10.28 2.93 -25.96
C GLY A 160 -9.86 1.47 -26.14
N MET A 161 -8.90 0.98 -25.36
CA MET A 161 -8.63 -0.46 -25.27
C MET A 161 -9.62 -1.12 -24.33
N GLU A 162 -10.23 -2.21 -24.77
CA GLU A 162 -11.15 -2.99 -23.95
C GLU A 162 -10.40 -3.62 -22.75
N TYR A 163 -10.91 -3.37 -21.54
CA TYR A 163 -10.53 -4.12 -20.36
C TYR A 163 -11.59 -5.19 -20.10
N PHE A 164 -11.17 -6.44 -20.12
CA PHE A 164 -12.06 -7.57 -19.93
C PHE A 164 -11.60 -8.46 -18.79
N ASN A 165 -12.52 -8.82 -17.92
CA ASN A 165 -12.32 -9.80 -16.84
C ASN A 165 -13.58 -10.62 -16.67
N THR A 166 -13.52 -11.90 -17.07
CA THR A 166 -14.69 -12.81 -17.10
C THR A 166 -15.39 -12.91 -15.74
N PHE A 167 -14.64 -12.96 -14.65
CA PHE A 167 -15.19 -13.17 -13.30
C PHE A 167 -15.21 -11.91 -12.44
N GLY A 168 -14.60 -10.82 -12.90
CA GLY A 168 -14.62 -9.54 -12.18
C GLY A 168 -16.05 -9.01 -12.05
N GLY A 169 -16.42 -8.58 -10.85
CA GLY A 169 -17.74 -8.03 -10.59
C GLY A 169 -18.88 -9.07 -10.59
N ASN A 170 -18.59 -10.37 -10.52
CA ASN A 170 -19.65 -11.37 -10.48
C ASN A 170 -20.53 -11.24 -9.21
N PRO A 171 -21.85 -11.54 -9.32
CA PRO A 171 -22.80 -11.28 -8.23
C PRO A 171 -22.46 -12.00 -6.93
N VAL A 172 -21.91 -13.20 -6.98
CA VAL A 172 -21.58 -13.97 -5.77
C VAL A 172 -20.48 -13.30 -4.97
N SER A 173 -19.37 -12.94 -5.64
CA SER A 173 -18.26 -12.26 -4.98
C SER A 173 -18.66 -10.86 -4.47
N MET A 174 -19.48 -10.13 -5.24
CA MET A 174 -19.96 -8.80 -4.83
C MET A 174 -20.88 -8.90 -3.60
N THR A 175 -21.77 -9.88 -3.56
CA THR A 175 -22.63 -10.13 -2.38
C THR A 175 -21.79 -10.50 -1.15
N ALA A 176 -20.77 -11.34 -1.31
CA ALA A 176 -19.87 -11.67 -0.20
C ALA A 176 -19.14 -10.42 0.33
N GLY A 177 -18.65 -9.56 -0.56
CA GLY A 177 -17.98 -8.31 -0.16
C GLY A 177 -18.92 -7.31 0.54
N LEU A 178 -20.16 -7.18 0.07
CA LEU A 178 -21.17 -6.35 0.73
C LEU A 178 -21.49 -6.89 2.12
N ALA A 179 -21.72 -8.19 2.26
CA ALA A 179 -21.97 -8.81 3.57
C ALA A 179 -20.82 -8.58 4.57
N VAL A 180 -19.57 -8.58 4.09
CA VAL A 180 -18.41 -8.23 4.95
C VAL A 180 -18.50 -6.79 5.45
N LEU A 181 -18.87 -5.83 4.61
CA LEU A 181 -19.02 -4.44 5.01
C LEU A 181 -20.17 -4.26 6.01
N ASP A 182 -21.31 -4.93 5.78
CA ASP A 182 -22.46 -4.91 6.67
C ASP A 182 -22.08 -5.43 8.07
N VAL A 183 -21.42 -6.58 8.15
CA VAL A 183 -20.97 -7.18 9.42
C VAL A 183 -19.95 -6.27 10.14
N ILE A 184 -18.98 -5.69 9.42
CA ILE A 184 -18.02 -4.75 10.04
C ILE A 184 -18.74 -3.59 10.71
N GLN A 185 -19.80 -3.07 10.06
CA GLN A 185 -20.59 -1.96 10.58
C GLN A 185 -21.54 -2.40 11.71
N GLU A 186 -22.29 -3.48 11.51
CA GLU A 186 -23.31 -3.95 12.46
C GLU A 186 -22.70 -4.47 13.77
N GLU A 187 -21.55 -5.11 13.70
CA GLU A 187 -20.83 -5.65 14.86
C GLU A 187 -19.77 -4.67 15.42
N GLU A 188 -19.72 -3.44 14.92
CA GLU A 188 -18.77 -2.40 15.35
C GLU A 188 -17.31 -2.90 15.41
N MET A 189 -16.92 -3.75 14.44
CA MET A 189 -15.63 -4.48 14.47
C MET A 189 -14.42 -3.56 14.51
N GLN A 190 -14.51 -2.37 13.92
CA GLN A 190 -13.43 -1.38 13.99
C GLN A 190 -13.22 -0.88 15.42
N GLN A 191 -14.31 -0.56 16.13
CA GLN A 191 -14.25 -0.15 17.53
C GLN A 191 -13.74 -1.28 18.43
N HIS A 192 -14.20 -2.51 18.18
CA HIS A 192 -13.71 -3.69 18.89
C HIS A 192 -12.20 -3.90 18.69
N ALA A 193 -11.69 -3.73 17.49
CA ALA A 193 -10.26 -3.81 17.21
C ALA A 193 -9.45 -2.77 17.99
N LEU A 194 -9.97 -1.53 18.12
CA LEU A 194 -9.35 -0.47 18.90
C LEU A 194 -9.30 -0.83 20.39
N GLU A 195 -10.42 -1.29 20.95
CA GLU A 195 -10.54 -1.64 22.37
C GLU A 195 -9.61 -2.79 22.75
N VAL A 196 -9.60 -3.87 21.96
CA VAL A 196 -8.72 -5.02 22.18
C VAL A 196 -7.25 -4.64 21.98
N GLY A 197 -6.94 -3.84 20.96
CA GLY A 197 -5.58 -3.37 20.72
C GLY A 197 -5.04 -2.48 21.84
N ASN A 198 -5.89 -1.68 22.46
CA ASN A 198 -5.50 -0.86 23.62
C ASN A 198 -5.37 -1.67 24.93
N HIS A 199 -5.99 -2.84 24.99
CA HIS A 199 -5.89 -3.73 26.16
C HIS A 199 -4.59 -4.54 26.16
N LEU A 200 -4.03 -4.87 25.01
CA LEU A 200 -2.80 -5.64 24.84
C LEU A 200 -1.53 -4.82 25.11
#